data_5addda88a6daf59ba77918c57c78942d
#
_entry.id   5addda88a6daf59ba77918c57c78942d
#
_cell.length_a   1.000
_cell.length_b   1.000
_cell.length_c   1.000
_cell.angle_alpha   90.00
_cell.angle_beta   90.00
_cell.angle_gamma   90.00
#
_symmetry.space_group_name_H-M   'P 1'
#
loop_
_entity.id
_entity.type
_entity.pdbx_description
1 polymer ?
#
loop_
_entity_poly.entity_id
_entity_poly.type
_entity_poly.pdbx_seq_one_letter_code
_entity_poly.pdbx_strand_id
1 'polypeptide(L)'
;MRDVGARAGVSIKTVSRVVNGETTVAADLAARVQAAIEELNYRPDHAASSLRRSDGRSRTIAVVLEDLANPFSSALHRAVVDTARAHGVLVLSASSDENPQDEREAVAAFTARRVDGVVLMPTSAEHDWIEGTLAAGASMVMVDRPAGDRCDAVVSDNRASSARATNHLLRRGHRRIAYLGDLHDIYTARERRAGFEQALAAAGLPIDDALVRTDLRSSDTAQQVVVELLTGPNPPTALFPSQNLLTIGAVRALHQLGLHRDIALVGFDDIVLGDLVTPGLTVVAQDPTAIGRLAAEQVLARIAGDDRPPALHVVPTRLIPRGSGEIPAPG
;
A
#
# COMPACT_ATOMS: atom_id res chain seq x y z
N MET A 1 36.95 13.76 1.46
CA MET A 1 37.57 13.60 2.79
C MET A 1 39.04 14.05 2.85
N ARG A 2 39.92 13.75 1.90
CA ARG A 2 41.32 14.22 1.92
C ARG A 2 41.42 15.74 1.93
N ASP A 3 40.69 16.39 1.03
CA ASP A 3 40.70 17.85 0.89
C ASP A 3 40.13 18.54 2.13
N VAL A 4 39.04 17.98 2.72
CA VAL A 4 38.47 18.44 3.98
C VAL A 4 39.49 18.30 5.13
N GLY A 5 40.21 17.18 5.19
CA GLY A 5 41.27 16.97 6.20
C GLY A 5 42.41 17.97 6.05
N ALA A 6 42.87 18.17 4.83
CA ALA A 6 43.92 19.16 4.53
C ALA A 6 43.47 20.60 4.90
N ARG A 7 42.23 20.97 4.54
CA ARG A 7 41.66 22.29 4.82
C ARG A 7 41.42 22.54 6.32
N ALA A 8 40.91 21.52 7.04
CA ALA A 8 40.68 21.58 8.47
C ALA A 8 41.96 21.36 9.32
N GLY A 9 43.08 20.96 8.71
CA GLY A 9 44.32 20.62 9.42
C GLY A 9 44.21 19.42 10.34
N VAL A 10 43.46 18.38 9.90
CA VAL A 10 43.22 17.16 10.67
C VAL A 10 43.38 15.89 9.81
N SER A 11 43.49 14.74 10.46
CA SER A 11 43.56 13.46 9.74
C SER A 11 42.25 13.10 9.08
N ILE A 12 42.31 12.29 8.00
CA ILE A 12 41.10 11.71 7.33
C ILE A 12 40.24 10.95 8.35
N LYS A 13 40.87 10.30 9.34
CA LYS A 13 40.17 9.57 10.42
C LYS A 13 39.36 10.52 11.29
N THR A 14 39.88 11.72 11.59
CA THR A 14 39.18 12.76 12.34
C THR A 14 37.99 13.30 11.53
N VAL A 15 38.18 13.57 10.22
CA VAL A 15 37.08 13.95 9.31
C VAL A 15 35.98 12.90 9.30
N SER A 16 36.36 11.63 9.16
CA SER A 16 35.40 10.51 9.17
C SER A 16 34.57 10.45 10.45
N ARG A 17 35.22 10.64 11.62
CA ARG A 17 34.51 10.66 12.92
C ARG A 17 33.51 11.79 13.03
N VAL A 18 33.91 13.01 12.61
CA VAL A 18 32.99 14.17 12.61
C VAL A 18 31.82 13.96 11.65
N VAL A 19 32.09 13.51 10.44
CA VAL A 19 31.04 13.20 9.43
C VAL A 19 30.07 12.12 9.92
N ASN A 20 30.56 11.15 10.70
CA ASN A 20 29.72 10.08 11.29
C ASN A 20 29.04 10.49 12.62
N GLY A 21 29.22 11.74 13.08
CA GLY A 21 28.59 12.22 14.32
C GLY A 21 29.17 11.64 15.61
N GLU A 22 30.40 11.12 15.58
CA GLU A 22 31.05 10.59 16.77
C GLU A 22 31.36 11.72 17.79
N THR A 23 30.86 11.59 19.00
CA THR A 23 31.00 12.57 20.08
C THR A 23 32.42 12.57 20.72
N THR A 24 33.30 11.66 20.29
CA THR A 24 34.66 11.50 20.81
C THR A 24 35.65 12.51 20.25
N VAL A 25 35.26 13.37 19.29
CA VAL A 25 36.08 14.40 18.71
C VAL A 25 35.92 15.70 19.51
N ALA A 26 37.05 16.36 19.88
CA ALA A 26 37.01 17.63 20.57
C ALA A 26 36.20 18.68 19.78
N ALA A 27 35.41 19.52 20.48
CA ALA A 27 34.45 20.43 19.86
C ALA A 27 35.08 21.45 18.90
N ASP A 28 36.31 21.92 19.20
CA ASP A 28 37.07 22.82 18.34
C ASP A 28 37.49 22.16 17.01
N LEU A 29 37.92 20.91 17.08
CA LEU A 29 38.27 20.12 15.87
C LEU A 29 37.01 19.80 15.03
N ALA A 30 35.91 19.48 15.70
CA ALA A 30 34.64 19.23 15.02
C ALA A 30 34.15 20.48 14.25
N ALA A 31 34.21 21.65 14.88
CA ALA A 31 33.85 22.94 14.26
C ALA A 31 34.72 23.26 13.05
N ARG A 32 36.04 23.03 13.12
CA ARG A 32 36.97 23.23 11.99
C ARG A 32 36.66 22.31 10.82
N VAL A 33 36.36 21.05 11.11
CA VAL A 33 35.97 20.08 10.06
C VAL A 33 34.66 20.49 9.43
N GLN A 34 33.66 20.92 10.23
CA GLN A 34 32.37 21.35 9.72
C GLN A 34 32.49 22.57 8.80
N ALA A 35 33.29 23.58 9.20
CA ALA A 35 33.57 24.75 8.37
C ALA A 35 34.26 24.38 7.04
N ALA A 36 35.22 23.44 7.07
CA ALA A 36 35.87 22.95 5.86
C ALA A 36 34.92 22.14 4.94
N ILE A 37 33.97 21.38 5.51
CA ILE A 37 32.93 20.69 4.76
C ILE A 37 32.05 21.69 4.01
N GLU A 38 31.62 22.76 4.68
CA GLU A 38 30.75 23.80 4.09
C GLU A 38 31.51 24.58 3.01
N GLU A 39 32.77 25.03 3.29
CA GLU A 39 33.59 25.77 2.33
C GLU A 39 33.86 24.97 1.04
N LEU A 40 34.17 23.68 1.17
CA LEU A 40 34.45 22.80 0.04
C LEU A 40 33.19 22.18 -0.59
N ASN A 41 31.98 22.51 -0.09
CA ASN A 41 30.72 21.88 -0.45
C ASN A 41 30.87 20.35 -0.49
N TYR A 42 31.63 19.81 0.47
CA TYR A 42 31.87 18.37 0.50
C TYR A 42 30.64 17.61 0.90
N ARG A 43 30.19 16.71 0.02
CA ARG A 43 29.11 15.78 0.30
C ARG A 43 29.71 14.41 0.61
N PRO A 44 29.41 13.84 1.80
CA PRO A 44 29.82 12.47 2.10
C PRO A 44 29.26 11.49 1.08
N ASP A 45 30.10 10.64 0.53
CA ASP A 45 29.66 9.50 -0.26
C ASP A 45 29.10 8.44 0.70
N HIS A 46 27.77 8.36 0.76
CA HIS A 46 27.07 7.43 1.63
C HIS A 46 27.33 5.96 1.24
N ALA A 47 27.51 5.64 -0.04
CA ALA A 47 27.87 4.31 -0.50
C ALA A 47 29.27 3.90 -0.03
N ALA A 48 30.24 4.80 -0.10
CA ALA A 48 31.59 4.56 0.44
C ALA A 48 31.63 4.57 1.97
N SER A 49 30.66 5.18 2.67
CA SER A 49 30.59 5.19 4.13
C SER A 49 29.91 3.93 4.69
N SER A 50 28.91 3.37 4.01
CA SER A 50 28.25 2.13 4.41
C SER A 50 29.22 0.94 4.39
N LEU A 51 30.12 0.87 3.38
CA LEU A 51 31.16 -0.16 3.31
C LEU A 51 32.20 -0.07 4.45
N ARG A 52 32.27 1.04 5.16
CA ARG A 52 33.23 1.28 6.27
C ARG A 52 32.57 1.24 7.66
N ARG A 53 31.25 1.18 7.71
CA ARG A 53 30.53 0.98 8.98
C ARG A 53 30.68 -0.45 9.45
N SER A 54 30.85 -0.63 10.75
CA SER A 54 30.99 -1.94 11.37
C SER A 54 29.72 -2.80 11.26
N ASP A 55 28.56 -2.17 11.05
CA ASP A 55 27.27 -2.84 10.90
C ASP A 55 26.93 -3.23 9.43
N GLY A 56 27.71 -2.74 8.45
CA GLY A 56 27.53 -3.01 7.02
C GLY A 56 26.21 -2.47 6.41
N ARG A 57 25.41 -1.70 7.17
CA ARG A 57 24.09 -1.23 6.77
C ARG A 57 24.12 0.03 5.91
N SER A 58 23.25 0.07 4.92
CA SER A 58 23.06 1.21 4.03
C SER A 58 22.20 2.32 4.65
N ARG A 59 21.36 1.97 5.63
CA ARG A 59 20.29 2.81 6.18
C ARG A 59 19.31 3.25 5.10
N THR A 60 19.03 2.37 4.18
CA THR A 60 18.09 2.59 3.10
C THR A 60 17.18 1.37 2.98
N ILE A 61 15.88 1.60 2.87
CA ILE A 61 14.91 0.57 2.51
C ILE A 61 14.27 0.90 1.18
N ALA A 62 13.73 -0.09 0.51
CA ALA A 62 12.94 0.09 -0.71
C ALA A 62 11.45 -0.12 -0.44
N VAL A 63 10.61 0.56 -1.22
CA VAL A 63 9.16 0.37 -1.25
C VAL A 63 8.75 0.16 -2.70
N VAL A 64 8.15 -0.98 -3.01
CA VAL A 64 7.59 -1.29 -4.33
C VAL A 64 6.10 -1.52 -4.17
N LEU A 65 5.29 -0.68 -4.79
CA LEU A 65 3.83 -0.72 -4.74
C LEU A 65 3.27 -0.85 -6.15
N GLU A 66 1.99 -1.15 -6.28
CA GLU A 66 1.32 -1.25 -7.58
C GLU A 66 1.43 0.05 -8.38
N ASP A 67 0.91 1.15 -7.81
CA ASP A 67 0.92 2.49 -8.40
C ASP A 67 1.01 3.55 -7.28
N LEU A 68 2.11 4.31 -7.27
CA LEU A 68 2.31 5.38 -6.30
C LEU A 68 1.34 6.57 -6.48
N ALA A 69 0.66 6.67 -7.63
CA ALA A 69 -0.39 7.66 -7.87
C ALA A 69 -1.75 7.24 -7.27
N ASN A 70 -1.94 5.94 -6.96
CA ASN A 70 -3.16 5.47 -6.28
C ASN A 70 -3.20 6.06 -4.86
N PRO A 71 -4.31 6.71 -4.43
CA PRO A 71 -4.42 7.31 -3.10
C PRO A 71 -4.15 6.36 -1.93
N PHE A 72 -4.54 5.09 -2.04
CA PHE A 72 -4.25 4.06 -1.04
C PHE A 72 -2.73 3.83 -0.93
N SER A 73 -2.08 3.55 -2.04
CA SER A 73 -0.64 3.31 -2.12
C SER A 73 0.17 4.56 -1.72
N SER A 74 -0.28 5.75 -2.10
CA SER A 74 0.34 7.02 -1.73
C SER A 74 0.31 7.26 -0.22
N ALA A 75 -0.83 7.01 0.45
CA ALA A 75 -0.96 7.15 1.90
C ALA A 75 -0.12 6.10 2.66
N LEU A 76 -0.11 4.84 2.19
CA LEU A 76 0.73 3.78 2.72
C LEU A 76 2.21 4.14 2.59
N HIS A 77 2.64 4.53 1.41
CA HIS A 77 4.01 4.98 1.13
C HIS A 77 4.42 6.12 2.06
N ARG A 78 3.57 7.14 2.22
CA ARG A 78 3.83 8.26 3.13
C ARG A 78 4.09 7.80 4.56
N ALA A 79 3.30 6.86 5.07
CA ALA A 79 3.47 6.32 6.41
C ALA A 79 4.78 5.54 6.56
N VAL A 80 5.18 4.76 5.54
CA VAL A 80 6.49 4.09 5.51
C VAL A 80 7.62 5.11 5.57
N VAL A 81 7.56 6.17 4.73
CA VAL A 81 8.57 7.23 4.68
C VAL A 81 8.70 7.95 6.03
N ASP A 82 7.59 8.30 6.66
CA ASP A 82 7.61 9.02 7.94
C ASP A 82 8.17 8.15 9.06
N THR A 83 7.81 6.85 9.10
CA THR A 83 8.35 5.89 10.07
C THR A 83 9.84 5.65 9.85
N ALA A 84 10.27 5.39 8.61
CA ALA A 84 11.68 5.19 8.27
C ALA A 84 12.54 6.42 8.62
N ARG A 85 12.03 7.62 8.31
CA ARG A 85 12.69 8.90 8.63
C ARG A 85 12.93 9.07 10.12
N ALA A 86 11.96 8.71 10.97
CA ALA A 86 12.09 8.77 12.42
C ALA A 86 13.24 7.89 12.93
N HIS A 87 13.62 6.84 12.18
CA HIS A 87 14.76 5.96 12.47
C HIS A 87 16.03 6.31 11.69
N GLY A 88 16.06 7.44 10.98
CA GLY A 88 17.21 7.87 10.18
C GLY A 88 17.48 6.98 8.97
N VAL A 89 16.43 6.37 8.41
CA VAL A 89 16.47 5.47 7.25
C VAL A 89 15.87 6.19 6.04
N LEU A 90 16.54 6.10 4.89
CA LEU A 90 16.07 6.63 3.61
C LEU A 90 15.14 5.61 2.93
N VAL A 91 14.17 6.10 2.18
CA VAL A 91 13.27 5.26 1.37
C VAL A 91 13.50 5.53 -0.11
N LEU A 92 13.70 4.46 -0.89
CA LEU A 92 13.65 4.45 -2.35
C LEU A 92 12.33 3.80 -2.76
N SER A 93 11.72 4.28 -3.85
CA SER A 93 10.39 3.79 -4.25
C SER A 93 10.29 3.53 -5.73
N ALA A 94 9.44 2.57 -6.11
CA ALA A 94 9.05 2.27 -7.48
C ALA A 94 7.59 1.82 -7.54
N SER A 95 6.95 2.00 -8.70
CA SER A 95 5.69 1.34 -9.05
C SER A 95 5.96 0.11 -9.88
N SER A 96 5.14 -0.93 -9.71
CA SER A 96 5.18 -2.17 -10.52
C SER A 96 4.10 -2.22 -11.59
N ASP A 97 3.10 -1.33 -11.52
CA ASP A 97 1.95 -1.24 -12.43
C ASP A 97 1.23 -2.60 -12.62
N GLU A 98 1.19 -3.41 -11.54
CA GLU A 98 0.69 -4.80 -11.56
C GLU A 98 1.42 -5.70 -12.58
N ASN A 99 2.65 -5.36 -12.95
CA ASN A 99 3.48 -6.15 -13.85
C ASN A 99 4.53 -6.94 -13.05
N PRO A 100 4.49 -8.29 -13.06
CA PRO A 100 5.45 -9.11 -12.31
C PRO A 100 6.91 -8.92 -12.77
N GLN A 101 7.14 -8.53 -14.03
CA GLN A 101 8.47 -8.28 -14.52
C GLN A 101 9.05 -6.99 -13.97
N ASP A 102 8.26 -5.89 -13.99
CA ASP A 102 8.66 -4.59 -13.46
C ASP A 102 8.90 -4.66 -11.95
N GLU A 103 8.08 -5.45 -11.22
CA GLU A 103 8.29 -5.76 -9.80
C GLU A 103 9.66 -6.40 -9.56
N ARG A 104 9.99 -7.48 -10.30
CA ARG A 104 11.27 -8.18 -10.16
C ARG A 104 12.46 -7.28 -10.48
N GLU A 105 12.35 -6.51 -11.55
CA GLU A 105 13.40 -5.57 -11.96
C GLU A 105 13.63 -4.48 -10.93
N ALA A 106 12.55 -3.91 -10.36
CA ALA A 106 12.64 -2.90 -9.31
C ALA A 106 13.32 -3.46 -8.05
N VAL A 107 12.90 -4.65 -7.57
CA VAL A 107 13.49 -5.27 -6.39
C VAL A 107 14.95 -5.65 -6.64
N ALA A 108 15.29 -6.22 -7.82
CA ALA A 108 16.66 -6.53 -8.18
C ALA A 108 17.53 -5.28 -8.22
N ALA A 109 17.03 -4.18 -8.80
CA ALA A 109 17.74 -2.90 -8.87
C ALA A 109 18.01 -2.30 -7.48
N PHE A 110 17.06 -2.42 -6.54
CA PHE A 110 17.24 -1.97 -5.16
C PHE A 110 18.19 -2.88 -4.37
N THR A 111 18.09 -4.19 -4.55
CA THR A 111 19.01 -5.17 -3.93
C THR A 111 20.46 -4.95 -4.41
N ALA A 112 20.66 -4.68 -5.70
CA ALA A 112 21.97 -4.33 -6.24
C ALA A 112 22.54 -3.03 -5.62
N ARG A 113 21.68 -2.12 -5.16
CA ARG A 113 22.06 -0.90 -4.40
C ARG A 113 22.24 -1.17 -2.91
N ARG A 114 22.13 -2.43 -2.47
CA ARG A 114 22.31 -2.87 -1.08
C ARG A 114 21.35 -2.18 -0.12
N VAL A 115 20.06 -2.09 -0.48
CA VAL A 115 19.05 -1.70 0.51
C VAL A 115 19.01 -2.73 1.64
N ASP A 116 18.77 -2.27 2.86
CA ASP A 116 18.74 -3.14 4.05
C ASP A 116 17.42 -3.92 4.13
N GLY A 117 16.36 -3.42 3.50
CA GLY A 117 15.06 -4.08 3.46
C GLY A 117 14.16 -3.58 2.34
N VAL A 118 13.10 -4.34 2.08
CA VAL A 118 12.09 -4.07 1.05
C VAL A 118 10.69 -4.23 1.65
N VAL A 119 9.84 -3.21 1.45
CA VAL A 119 8.40 -3.30 1.63
C VAL A 119 7.79 -3.48 0.25
N LEU A 120 7.10 -4.59 0.03
CA LEU A 120 6.59 -5.00 -1.28
C LEU A 120 5.09 -5.21 -1.25
N MET A 121 4.36 -4.63 -2.21
CA MET A 121 3.01 -5.05 -2.57
C MET A 121 3.11 -6.02 -3.75
N PRO A 122 2.93 -7.34 -3.51
CA PRO A 122 3.19 -8.34 -4.54
C PRO A 122 2.17 -8.29 -5.68
N THR A 123 2.61 -8.40 -6.93
CA THR A 123 1.73 -8.42 -8.11
C THR A 123 1.10 -9.79 -8.38
N SER A 124 1.74 -10.88 -7.95
CA SER A 124 1.28 -12.26 -8.17
C SER A 124 1.42 -13.11 -6.90
N ALA A 125 0.98 -14.37 -6.95
CA ALA A 125 1.19 -15.35 -5.89
C ALA A 125 2.54 -16.10 -6.01
N GLU A 126 3.18 -16.03 -7.19
CA GLU A 126 4.44 -16.75 -7.48
C GLU A 126 5.64 -15.84 -7.22
N HIS A 127 6.42 -16.19 -6.20
CA HIS A 127 7.53 -15.36 -5.70
C HIS A 127 8.79 -16.18 -5.43
N ASP A 128 9.14 -17.12 -6.31
CA ASP A 128 10.36 -17.96 -6.15
C ASP A 128 11.63 -17.11 -6.05
N TRP A 129 11.63 -15.91 -6.62
CA TRP A 129 12.75 -14.97 -6.60
C TRP A 129 12.98 -14.29 -5.24
N ILE A 130 12.01 -14.32 -4.31
CA ILE A 130 12.13 -13.75 -2.95
C ILE A 130 13.31 -14.39 -2.21
N GLU A 131 13.52 -15.71 -2.37
CA GLU A 131 14.65 -16.40 -1.74
C GLU A 131 15.99 -15.78 -2.10
N GLY A 132 16.17 -15.42 -3.35
CA GLY A 132 17.39 -14.75 -3.81
C GLY A 132 17.63 -13.40 -3.13
N THR A 133 16.55 -12.64 -2.90
CA THR A 133 16.60 -11.33 -2.22
C THR A 133 16.92 -11.49 -0.73
N LEU A 134 16.29 -12.45 -0.06
CA LEU A 134 16.57 -12.77 1.34
C LEU A 134 18.00 -13.31 1.53
N ALA A 135 18.44 -14.18 0.62
CA ALA A 135 19.81 -14.72 0.63
C ALA A 135 20.88 -13.62 0.39
N ALA A 136 20.53 -12.55 -0.33
CA ALA A 136 21.38 -11.37 -0.50
C ALA A 136 21.44 -10.48 0.75
N GLY A 137 20.69 -10.81 1.81
CA GLY A 137 20.71 -10.15 3.12
C GLY A 137 19.73 -8.99 3.28
N ALA A 138 18.81 -8.77 2.34
CA ALA A 138 17.74 -7.79 2.49
C ALA A 138 16.56 -8.40 3.25
N SER A 139 16.03 -7.71 4.26
CA SER A 139 14.78 -8.09 4.92
C SER A 139 13.57 -7.73 4.05
N MET A 140 12.50 -8.54 4.09
CA MET A 140 11.29 -8.26 3.29
C MET A 140 10.04 -8.31 4.14
N VAL A 141 9.11 -7.39 3.86
CA VAL A 141 7.75 -7.36 4.43
C VAL A 141 6.75 -7.10 3.30
N MET A 142 5.73 -7.92 3.23
CA MET A 142 4.65 -7.79 2.25
C MET A 142 3.56 -6.86 2.77
N VAL A 143 2.94 -6.08 1.89
CA VAL A 143 1.80 -5.22 2.23
C VAL A 143 0.62 -5.48 1.32
N ASP A 144 -0.60 -5.30 1.84
CA ASP A 144 -1.87 -5.50 1.16
C ASP A 144 -2.15 -6.96 0.74
N ARG A 145 -1.11 -7.70 0.34
CA ARG A 145 -1.17 -9.08 -0.16
C ARG A 145 -0.05 -9.91 0.46
N PRO A 146 -0.32 -11.11 0.99
CA PRO A 146 0.73 -12.02 1.44
C PRO A 146 1.40 -12.70 0.23
N ALA A 147 2.67 -13.05 0.37
CA ALA A 147 3.42 -13.84 -0.58
C ALA A 147 4.04 -15.05 0.12
N GLY A 148 3.23 -16.09 0.31
CA GLY A 148 3.63 -17.27 1.06
C GLY A 148 3.81 -17.00 2.56
N ASP A 149 4.62 -17.81 3.22
CA ASP A 149 4.86 -17.83 4.67
C ASP A 149 6.30 -17.42 5.08
N ARG A 150 7.10 -16.94 4.12
CA ARG A 150 8.53 -16.64 4.34
C ARG A 150 8.81 -15.22 4.82
N CYS A 151 7.85 -14.32 4.67
CA CYS A 151 7.97 -12.92 5.05
C CYS A 151 6.77 -12.51 5.89
N ASP A 152 6.96 -11.53 6.76
CA ASP A 152 5.83 -10.87 7.40
C ASP A 152 4.93 -10.26 6.33
N ALA A 153 3.62 -10.26 6.58
CA ALA A 153 2.66 -9.59 5.73
C ALA A 153 1.72 -8.71 6.57
N VAL A 154 1.44 -7.51 6.08
CA VAL A 154 0.49 -6.57 6.69
C VAL A 154 -0.66 -6.35 5.72
N VAL A 155 -1.84 -6.84 6.06
CA VAL A 155 -3.02 -6.86 5.19
C VAL A 155 -4.25 -6.26 5.91
N SER A 156 -5.29 -5.93 5.13
CA SER A 156 -6.62 -5.62 5.68
C SER A 156 -7.46 -6.89 5.87
N ASP A 157 -8.52 -6.81 6.68
CA ASP A 157 -9.50 -7.88 6.88
C ASP A 157 -10.47 -8.01 5.68
N ASN A 158 -9.91 -8.20 4.47
CA ASN A 158 -10.60 -8.10 3.18
C ASN A 158 -11.92 -8.89 3.10
N ARG A 159 -11.90 -10.19 3.46
CA ARG A 159 -13.10 -11.05 3.40
C ARG A 159 -14.18 -10.57 4.36
N ALA A 160 -13.82 -10.33 5.60
CA ALA A 160 -14.78 -9.90 6.63
C ALA A 160 -15.37 -8.51 6.32
N SER A 161 -14.56 -7.61 5.79
CA SER A 161 -15.00 -6.26 5.42
C SER A 161 -15.94 -6.26 4.22
N SER A 162 -15.66 -7.07 3.21
CA SER A 162 -16.56 -7.26 2.06
C SER A 162 -17.90 -7.86 2.48
N ALA A 163 -17.87 -8.88 3.35
CA ALA A 163 -19.09 -9.42 3.93
C ALA A 163 -19.88 -8.37 4.72
N ARG A 164 -19.21 -7.47 5.48
CA ARG A 164 -19.87 -6.35 6.18
C ARG A 164 -20.55 -5.38 5.22
N ALA A 165 -19.87 -4.99 4.13
CA ALA A 165 -20.44 -4.13 3.09
C ALA A 165 -21.70 -4.73 2.46
N THR A 166 -21.60 -5.99 2.05
CA THR A 166 -22.71 -6.72 1.44
C THR A 166 -23.88 -6.87 2.42
N ASN A 167 -23.62 -7.26 3.66
CA ASN A 167 -24.63 -7.35 4.71
C ASN A 167 -25.30 -6.01 5.02
N HIS A 168 -24.58 -4.89 4.87
CA HIS A 168 -25.17 -3.56 5.02
C HIS A 168 -26.25 -3.30 3.98
N LEU A 169 -26.00 -3.63 2.71
CA LEU A 169 -26.99 -3.54 1.62
C LEU A 169 -28.15 -4.52 1.79
N LEU A 170 -27.84 -5.77 2.18
CA LEU A 170 -28.86 -6.78 2.43
C LEU A 170 -29.84 -6.37 3.54
N ARG A 171 -29.37 -5.73 4.62
CA ARG A 171 -30.22 -5.20 5.71
C ARG A 171 -31.12 -4.04 5.27
N ARG A 172 -30.79 -3.35 4.17
CA ARG A 172 -31.61 -2.30 3.54
C ARG A 172 -32.63 -2.87 2.56
N GLY A 173 -32.72 -4.21 2.44
CA GLY A 173 -33.69 -4.90 1.60
C GLY A 173 -33.17 -5.25 0.21
N HIS A 174 -31.97 -4.83 -0.18
CA HIS A 174 -31.41 -5.16 -1.49
C HIS A 174 -31.20 -6.66 -1.64
N ARG A 175 -31.60 -7.20 -2.80
CA ARG A 175 -31.41 -8.61 -3.17
C ARG A 175 -30.65 -8.76 -4.49
N ARG A 176 -30.71 -7.73 -5.32
CA ARG A 176 -29.96 -7.62 -6.58
C ARG A 176 -28.83 -6.62 -6.39
N ILE A 177 -27.67 -7.13 -5.98
CA ILE A 177 -26.48 -6.33 -5.67
C ILE A 177 -25.43 -6.66 -6.72
N ALA A 178 -24.98 -5.67 -7.49
CA ALA A 178 -23.86 -5.87 -8.40
C ALA A 178 -22.52 -5.73 -7.67
N TYR A 179 -21.65 -6.70 -7.89
CA TYR A 179 -20.27 -6.70 -7.44
C TYR A 179 -19.34 -6.29 -8.59
N LEU A 180 -18.48 -5.32 -8.33
CA LEU A 180 -17.45 -4.89 -9.26
C LEU A 180 -16.09 -5.22 -8.66
N GLY A 181 -15.34 -6.11 -9.30
CA GLY A 181 -14.08 -6.66 -8.82
C GLY A 181 -12.88 -6.29 -9.68
N ASP A 182 -11.74 -6.22 -9.06
CA ASP A 182 -10.42 -6.10 -9.68
C ASP A 182 -10.02 -7.42 -10.37
N LEU A 183 -8.77 -7.53 -10.85
CA LEU A 183 -8.22 -8.74 -11.46
C LEU A 183 -8.43 -9.94 -10.53
N HIS A 184 -9.00 -11.00 -11.05
CA HIS A 184 -9.45 -12.17 -10.28
C HIS A 184 -8.32 -12.96 -9.62
N ASP A 185 -7.10 -12.88 -10.12
CA ASP A 185 -5.90 -13.54 -9.58
C ASP A 185 -5.23 -12.77 -8.44
N ILE A 186 -5.62 -11.49 -8.20
CA ILE A 186 -5.13 -10.70 -7.09
C ILE A 186 -5.73 -11.21 -5.77
N TYR A 187 -4.89 -11.37 -4.74
CA TYR A 187 -5.30 -11.84 -3.42
C TYR A 187 -6.47 -11.04 -2.83
N THR A 188 -6.38 -9.70 -2.82
CA THR A 188 -7.42 -8.83 -2.26
C THR A 188 -8.74 -8.95 -3.02
N ALA A 189 -8.69 -9.08 -4.35
CA ALA A 189 -9.87 -9.28 -5.19
C ALA A 189 -10.57 -10.61 -4.86
N ARG A 190 -9.80 -11.70 -4.73
CA ARG A 190 -10.36 -13.02 -4.33
C ARG A 190 -11.01 -12.98 -2.95
N GLU A 191 -10.33 -12.39 -1.97
CA GLU A 191 -10.83 -12.31 -0.59
C GLU A 191 -12.10 -11.43 -0.50
N ARG A 192 -12.12 -10.29 -1.21
CA ARG A 192 -13.30 -9.40 -1.24
C ARG A 192 -14.47 -10.06 -1.93
N ARG A 193 -14.23 -10.74 -3.06
CA ARG A 193 -15.26 -11.53 -3.75
C ARG A 193 -15.80 -12.65 -2.84
N ALA A 194 -14.93 -13.42 -2.20
CA ALA A 194 -15.35 -14.48 -1.29
C ALA A 194 -16.18 -13.95 -0.11
N GLY A 195 -15.87 -12.76 0.41
CA GLY A 195 -16.68 -12.09 1.43
C GLY A 195 -18.07 -11.68 0.94
N PHE A 196 -18.17 -11.16 -0.29
CA PHE A 196 -19.44 -10.86 -0.95
C PHE A 196 -20.30 -12.11 -1.12
N GLU A 197 -19.74 -13.17 -1.70
CA GLU A 197 -20.41 -14.46 -1.92
C GLU A 197 -20.85 -15.10 -0.59
N GLN A 198 -20.00 -15.05 0.44
CA GLN A 198 -20.33 -15.53 1.78
C GLN A 198 -21.55 -14.82 2.37
N ALA A 199 -21.66 -13.51 2.21
CA ALA A 199 -22.79 -12.74 2.73
C ALA A 199 -24.10 -13.07 1.98
N LEU A 200 -24.07 -13.23 0.65
CA LEU A 200 -25.22 -13.67 -0.13
C LEU A 200 -25.67 -15.07 0.28
N ALA A 201 -24.74 -16.01 0.39
CA ALA A 201 -25.05 -17.39 0.81
C ALA A 201 -25.69 -17.44 2.21
N ALA A 202 -25.17 -16.66 3.17
CA ALA A 202 -25.73 -16.54 4.50
C ALA A 202 -27.17 -15.96 4.51
N ALA A 203 -27.51 -15.15 3.50
CA ALA A 203 -28.84 -14.60 3.30
C ALA A 203 -29.77 -15.52 2.45
N GLY A 204 -29.29 -16.70 2.05
CA GLY A 204 -30.04 -17.63 1.19
C GLY A 204 -30.22 -17.14 -0.25
N LEU A 205 -29.38 -16.24 -0.72
CA LEU A 205 -29.44 -15.69 -2.07
C LEU A 205 -28.43 -16.38 -2.99
N PRO A 206 -28.84 -16.79 -4.20
CA PRO A 206 -27.90 -17.31 -5.19
C PRO A 206 -26.99 -16.18 -5.72
N ILE A 207 -25.81 -16.55 -6.18
CA ILE A 207 -24.95 -15.67 -6.95
C ILE A 207 -25.56 -15.55 -8.35
N ASP A 208 -25.81 -14.31 -8.79
CA ASP A 208 -26.20 -14.00 -10.16
C ASP A 208 -24.94 -13.55 -10.93
N ASP A 209 -24.39 -14.44 -11.76
CA ASP A 209 -23.18 -14.15 -12.53
C ASP A 209 -23.34 -12.93 -13.44
N ALA A 210 -24.58 -12.59 -13.83
CA ALA A 210 -24.84 -11.36 -14.57
C ALA A 210 -24.56 -10.07 -13.77
N LEU A 211 -24.54 -10.16 -12.45
CA LEU A 211 -24.25 -9.05 -11.55
C LEU A 211 -22.81 -9.06 -10.99
N VAL A 212 -22.02 -10.06 -11.31
CA VAL A 212 -20.62 -10.14 -10.91
C VAL A 212 -19.74 -9.75 -12.10
N ARG A 213 -19.03 -8.65 -11.95
CA ARG A 213 -18.11 -8.13 -12.96
C ARG A 213 -16.72 -8.03 -12.36
N THR A 214 -15.79 -8.78 -12.91
CA THR A 214 -14.37 -8.83 -12.47
C THR A 214 -13.45 -8.32 -13.55
N ASP A 215 -12.16 -8.28 -13.24
CA ASP A 215 -11.09 -7.86 -14.14
C ASP A 215 -11.19 -6.41 -14.59
N LEU A 216 -11.74 -5.56 -13.71
CA LEU A 216 -11.88 -4.14 -13.90
C LEU A 216 -10.70 -3.41 -13.27
N ARG A 217 -9.90 -2.67 -14.07
CA ARG A 217 -8.68 -2.00 -13.60
C ARG A 217 -8.78 -0.48 -13.50
N SER A 218 -9.81 0.13 -14.07
CA SER A 218 -9.90 1.59 -14.15
C SER A 218 -11.29 2.10 -13.80
N SER A 219 -11.35 3.38 -13.43
CA SER A 219 -12.62 4.07 -13.22
C SER A 219 -13.45 4.15 -14.49
N ASP A 220 -12.82 4.23 -15.66
CA ASP A 220 -13.54 4.35 -16.93
C ASP A 220 -14.20 3.03 -17.34
N THR A 221 -13.49 1.90 -17.18
CA THR A 221 -14.08 0.56 -17.42
C THR A 221 -15.20 0.26 -16.41
N ALA A 222 -15.00 0.62 -15.15
CA ALA A 222 -16.04 0.46 -14.13
C ALA A 222 -17.28 1.32 -14.43
N GLN A 223 -17.10 2.57 -14.88
CA GLN A 223 -18.20 3.44 -15.29
C GLN A 223 -19.02 2.82 -16.44
N GLN A 224 -18.35 2.34 -17.48
CA GLN A 224 -19.02 1.69 -18.63
C GLN A 224 -19.84 0.47 -18.19
N VAL A 225 -19.24 -0.42 -17.39
CA VAL A 225 -19.91 -1.62 -16.89
C VAL A 225 -21.11 -1.27 -16.00
N VAL A 226 -21.02 -0.26 -15.16
CA VAL A 226 -22.15 0.18 -14.33
C VAL A 226 -23.28 0.76 -15.19
N VAL A 227 -22.95 1.57 -16.22
CA VAL A 227 -23.96 2.07 -17.17
C VAL A 227 -24.66 0.90 -17.85
N GLU A 228 -23.94 -0.10 -18.36
CA GLU A 228 -24.53 -1.31 -18.97
C GLU A 228 -25.44 -2.06 -18.00
N LEU A 229 -25.02 -2.29 -16.77
CA LEU A 229 -25.81 -2.97 -15.75
C LEU A 229 -27.11 -2.21 -15.42
N LEU A 230 -27.05 -0.88 -15.31
CA LEU A 230 -28.20 -0.06 -14.91
C LEU A 230 -29.17 0.23 -16.06
N THR A 231 -28.73 0.16 -17.31
CA THR A 231 -29.58 0.34 -18.51
C THR A 231 -30.09 -0.99 -19.08
N GLY A 232 -29.65 -2.12 -18.52
CA GLY A 232 -30.09 -3.46 -18.92
C GLY A 232 -31.52 -3.79 -18.47
N PRO A 233 -32.08 -4.95 -18.91
CA PRO A 233 -33.47 -5.31 -18.66
C PRO A 233 -33.79 -5.62 -17.19
N ASN A 234 -32.77 -6.03 -16.39
CA ASN A 234 -32.91 -6.37 -14.98
C ASN A 234 -31.83 -5.68 -14.15
N PRO A 235 -31.90 -4.38 -13.92
CA PRO A 235 -30.86 -3.63 -13.27
C PRO A 235 -30.68 -4.06 -11.79
N PRO A 236 -29.45 -3.96 -11.23
CA PRO A 236 -29.25 -4.06 -9.81
C PRO A 236 -29.88 -2.87 -9.07
N THR A 237 -30.26 -3.07 -7.82
CA THR A 237 -30.75 -2.01 -6.94
C THR A 237 -29.64 -1.45 -6.03
N ALA A 238 -28.49 -2.11 -6.00
CA ALA A 238 -27.33 -1.69 -5.24
C ALA A 238 -26.04 -2.11 -5.94
N LEU A 239 -24.96 -1.36 -5.68
CA LEU A 239 -23.62 -1.58 -6.20
C LEU A 239 -22.63 -1.76 -5.06
N PHE A 240 -21.70 -2.71 -5.21
CA PHE A 240 -20.57 -2.88 -4.35
C PHE A 240 -19.28 -2.97 -5.19
N PRO A 241 -18.68 -1.83 -5.58
CA PRO A 241 -17.32 -1.79 -6.12
C PRO A 241 -16.30 -2.09 -5.02
N SER A 242 -15.41 -3.04 -5.30
CA SER A 242 -14.52 -3.60 -4.29
C SER A 242 -13.13 -2.96 -4.23
N GLN A 243 -12.93 -1.81 -4.89
CA GLN A 243 -11.72 -0.97 -4.74
C GLN A 243 -12.01 0.47 -5.14
N ASN A 244 -11.09 1.40 -4.82
CA ASN A 244 -11.28 2.85 -4.95
C ASN A 244 -11.56 3.32 -6.39
N LEU A 245 -10.81 2.86 -7.41
CA LEU A 245 -11.02 3.27 -8.80
C LEU A 245 -12.38 2.79 -9.32
N LEU A 246 -12.80 1.59 -8.93
CA LEU A 246 -14.11 1.05 -9.29
C LEU A 246 -15.23 1.83 -8.59
N THR A 247 -15.00 2.25 -7.34
CA THR A 247 -15.93 3.13 -6.61
C THR A 247 -16.10 4.47 -7.33
N ILE A 248 -15.01 5.08 -7.79
CA ILE A 248 -15.05 6.32 -8.58
C ILE A 248 -15.84 6.12 -9.88
N GLY A 249 -15.60 5.03 -10.59
CA GLY A 249 -16.33 4.69 -11.81
C GLY A 249 -17.84 4.52 -11.59
N ALA A 250 -18.20 3.82 -10.50
CA ALA A 250 -19.61 3.64 -10.12
C ALA A 250 -20.29 4.97 -9.76
N VAL A 251 -19.62 5.85 -9.00
CA VAL A 251 -20.14 7.20 -8.69
C VAL A 251 -20.35 8.01 -9.97
N ARG A 252 -19.39 8.00 -10.91
CA ARG A 252 -19.51 8.69 -12.20
C ARG A 252 -20.72 8.19 -13.00
N ALA A 253 -20.90 6.86 -13.09
CA ALA A 253 -22.03 6.26 -13.80
C ALA A 253 -23.38 6.65 -13.19
N LEU A 254 -23.49 6.58 -11.86
CA LEU A 254 -24.71 6.96 -11.14
C LEU A 254 -25.08 8.43 -11.37
N HIS A 255 -24.11 9.34 -11.35
CA HIS A 255 -24.33 10.76 -11.66
C HIS A 255 -24.68 10.99 -13.13
N GLN A 256 -24.00 10.31 -14.07
CA GLN A 256 -24.31 10.37 -15.51
C GLN A 256 -25.75 9.98 -15.80
N LEU A 257 -26.26 8.96 -15.13
CA LEU A 257 -27.63 8.45 -15.31
C LEU A 257 -28.67 9.16 -14.43
N GLY A 258 -28.26 10.04 -13.52
CA GLY A 258 -29.16 10.68 -12.56
C GLY A 258 -29.71 9.72 -11.47
N LEU A 259 -29.10 8.56 -11.29
CA LEU A 259 -29.55 7.48 -10.40
C LEU A 259 -28.85 7.46 -9.03
N HIS A 260 -28.06 8.48 -8.72
CA HIS A 260 -27.27 8.53 -7.47
C HIS A 260 -28.09 8.63 -6.19
N ARG A 261 -29.42 8.81 -6.29
CA ARG A 261 -30.37 8.80 -5.16
C ARG A 261 -31.31 7.60 -5.15
N ASP A 262 -31.24 6.77 -6.18
CA ASP A 262 -32.17 5.64 -6.37
C ASP A 262 -31.43 4.30 -6.20
N ILE A 263 -30.16 4.23 -6.55
CA ILE A 263 -29.32 3.04 -6.47
C ILE A 263 -28.37 3.16 -5.28
N ALA A 264 -28.44 2.19 -4.36
CA ALA A 264 -27.55 2.16 -3.21
C ALA A 264 -26.10 1.86 -3.64
N LEU A 265 -25.15 2.47 -2.97
CA LEU A 265 -23.72 2.28 -3.23
C LEU A 265 -22.94 2.16 -1.93
N VAL A 266 -22.21 1.06 -1.74
CA VAL A 266 -21.18 0.92 -0.74
C VAL A 266 -19.85 0.75 -1.46
N GLY A 267 -18.95 1.72 -1.35
CA GLY A 267 -17.63 1.67 -1.95
C GLY A 267 -16.60 0.94 -1.07
N PHE A 268 -15.45 0.64 -1.66
CA PHE A 268 -14.27 0.21 -0.93
C PHE A 268 -13.21 1.32 -1.04
N ASP A 269 -12.48 1.56 0.05
CA ASP A 269 -11.63 2.70 0.33
C ASP A 269 -12.38 4.03 0.51
N ASP A 270 -11.86 4.87 1.39
CA ASP A 270 -12.38 6.22 1.58
C ASP A 270 -11.73 7.15 0.55
N ILE A 271 -12.51 7.55 -0.45
CA ILE A 271 -12.01 8.43 -1.51
C ILE A 271 -12.11 9.90 -1.11
N VAL A 272 -11.15 10.69 -1.60
CA VAL A 272 -11.15 12.14 -1.40
C VAL A 272 -12.46 12.74 -1.90
N LEU A 273 -13.08 13.60 -1.09
CA LEU A 273 -14.38 14.24 -1.35
C LEU A 273 -15.60 13.28 -1.32
N GLY A 274 -15.43 12.02 -0.94
CA GLY A 274 -16.53 11.06 -0.85
C GLY A 274 -17.60 11.45 0.19
N ASP A 275 -17.25 12.26 1.17
CA ASP A 275 -18.15 12.83 2.17
C ASP A 275 -18.91 14.07 1.69
N LEU A 276 -18.46 14.71 0.60
CA LEU A 276 -19.04 15.94 0.06
C LEU A 276 -20.03 15.70 -1.09
N VAL A 277 -20.02 14.51 -1.73
CA VAL A 277 -21.04 14.16 -2.74
C VAL A 277 -22.41 13.97 -2.08
N THR A 278 -23.48 14.06 -2.85
CA THR A 278 -24.84 13.91 -2.31
C THR A 278 -25.59 12.79 -3.06
N PRO A 279 -25.99 11.71 -2.34
CA PRO A 279 -25.71 11.41 -0.93
C PRO A 279 -24.22 11.16 -0.67
N GLY A 280 -23.75 11.39 0.56
CA GLY A 280 -22.37 11.11 0.95
C GLY A 280 -22.04 9.62 0.74
N LEU A 281 -20.83 9.32 0.32
CA LEU A 281 -20.42 7.97 -0.06
C LEU A 281 -20.19 7.08 1.16
N THR A 282 -21.01 6.06 1.32
CA THR A 282 -20.82 4.99 2.30
C THR A 282 -19.68 4.08 1.81
N VAL A 283 -18.71 3.83 2.67
CA VAL A 283 -17.51 3.07 2.29
C VAL A 283 -17.06 2.08 3.36
N VAL A 284 -16.35 1.04 2.91
CA VAL A 284 -15.41 0.29 3.75
C VAL A 284 -14.07 1.00 3.69
N ALA A 285 -13.68 1.68 4.76
CA ALA A 285 -12.42 2.39 4.84
C ALA A 285 -11.32 1.48 5.38
N GLN A 286 -10.25 1.33 4.61
CA GLN A 286 -8.97 0.80 5.06
C GLN A 286 -8.20 1.85 5.87
N ASP A 287 -7.13 1.42 6.55
CA ASP A 287 -6.18 2.33 7.20
C ASP A 287 -4.78 2.16 6.59
N PRO A 288 -4.53 2.74 5.41
CA PRO A 288 -3.24 2.64 4.74
C PRO A 288 -2.09 3.23 5.57
N THR A 289 -2.39 4.20 6.44
CA THR A 289 -1.41 4.78 7.36
C THR A 289 -0.97 3.77 8.41
N ALA A 290 -1.91 3.04 9.01
CA ALA A 290 -1.59 1.98 9.97
C ALA A 290 -0.84 0.81 9.28
N ILE A 291 -1.25 0.43 8.06
CA ILE A 291 -0.57 -0.62 7.27
C ILE A 291 0.87 -0.20 6.99
N GLY A 292 1.10 0.99 6.44
CA GLY A 292 2.44 1.47 6.10
C GLY A 292 3.35 1.64 7.32
N ARG A 293 2.82 2.18 8.42
CA ARG A 293 3.56 2.29 9.68
C ARG A 293 3.98 0.91 10.20
N LEU A 294 3.05 -0.03 10.29
CA LEU A 294 3.32 -1.37 10.79
C LEU A 294 4.32 -2.12 9.89
N ALA A 295 4.19 -2.00 8.56
CA ALA A 295 5.14 -2.60 7.63
C ALA A 295 6.55 -2.04 7.80
N ALA A 296 6.69 -0.72 7.99
CA ALA A 296 7.98 -0.10 8.26
C ALA A 296 8.56 -0.57 9.62
N GLU A 297 7.75 -0.64 10.66
CA GLU A 297 8.16 -1.17 11.96
C GLU A 297 8.65 -2.63 11.85
N GLN A 298 7.95 -3.49 11.11
CA GLN A 298 8.35 -4.89 10.92
C GLN A 298 9.66 -5.00 10.12
N VAL A 299 9.80 -4.30 8.99
CA VAL A 299 11.05 -4.39 8.21
C VAL A 299 12.24 -3.85 8.99
N LEU A 300 12.07 -2.79 9.78
CA LEU A 300 13.12 -2.25 10.64
C LEU A 300 13.48 -3.21 11.78
N ALA A 301 12.51 -3.89 12.37
CA ALA A 301 12.75 -4.94 13.36
C ALA A 301 13.55 -6.10 12.77
N ARG A 302 13.19 -6.58 11.58
CA ARG A 302 13.94 -7.62 10.85
C ARG A 302 15.38 -7.17 10.55
N ILE A 303 15.56 -5.96 10.08
CA ILE A 303 16.88 -5.37 9.87
C ILE A 303 17.66 -5.33 11.21
N ALA A 304 17.02 -5.07 12.33
CA ALA A 304 17.66 -5.07 13.64
C ALA A 304 18.02 -6.46 14.19
N GLY A 305 17.58 -7.55 13.53
CA GLY A 305 17.90 -8.93 13.89
C GLY A 305 16.75 -9.65 14.60
N ASP A 306 15.50 -9.19 14.44
CA ASP A 306 14.33 -9.94 14.91
C ASP A 306 14.21 -11.24 14.11
N ASP A 307 14.36 -12.39 14.77
CA ASP A 307 14.35 -13.74 14.22
C ASP A 307 13.04 -14.51 14.48
N ARG A 308 12.01 -13.84 15.03
CA ARG A 308 10.69 -14.47 15.22
C ARG A 308 10.17 -15.03 13.89
N PRO A 309 9.38 -16.11 13.90
CA PRO A 309 8.74 -16.60 12.68
C PRO A 309 7.96 -15.48 11.97
N PRO A 310 7.92 -15.46 10.62
CA PRO A 310 7.07 -14.56 9.87
C PRO A 310 5.62 -14.63 10.32
N ALA A 311 4.93 -13.49 10.32
CA ALA A 311 3.57 -13.37 10.81
C ALA A 311 2.67 -12.58 9.83
N LEU A 312 1.38 -12.96 9.81
CA LEU A 312 0.34 -12.21 9.12
C LEU A 312 -0.27 -11.20 10.10
N HIS A 313 -0.09 -9.92 9.83
CA HIS A 313 -0.67 -8.82 10.60
C HIS A 313 -1.91 -8.30 9.89
N VAL A 314 -3.06 -8.35 10.57
CA VAL A 314 -4.33 -7.90 9.99
C VAL A 314 -4.72 -6.55 10.60
N VAL A 315 -4.82 -5.52 9.76
CA VAL A 315 -5.31 -4.18 10.13
C VAL A 315 -6.81 -4.14 9.87
N PRO A 316 -7.64 -3.86 10.90
CA PRO A 316 -9.08 -3.86 10.74
C PRO A 316 -9.56 -2.67 9.89
N THR A 317 -10.56 -2.93 9.05
CA THR A 317 -11.27 -1.89 8.30
C THR A 317 -12.52 -1.41 9.02
N ARG A 318 -13.07 -0.28 8.60
CA ARG A 318 -14.31 0.29 9.18
C ARG A 318 -15.34 0.56 8.08
N LEU A 319 -16.58 0.15 8.30
CA LEU A 319 -17.70 0.63 7.49
C LEU A 319 -18.10 2.02 7.99
N ILE A 320 -18.14 2.99 7.08
CA ILE A 320 -18.50 4.39 7.36
C ILE A 320 -19.78 4.74 6.59
N PRO A 321 -20.96 4.70 7.24
CA PRO A 321 -22.22 5.12 6.62
C PRO A 321 -22.22 6.64 6.36
N ARG A 322 -22.67 7.06 5.15
CA ARG A 322 -22.77 8.49 4.78
C ARG A 322 -23.98 8.84 3.91
N GLY A 323 -24.85 7.87 3.62
CA GLY A 323 -26.09 8.09 2.88
C GLY A 323 -26.24 7.25 1.61
N SER A 324 -25.20 7.03 0.81
CA SER A 324 -25.33 6.26 -0.44
C SER A 324 -25.65 4.77 -0.18
N GLY A 325 -25.11 4.17 0.87
CA GLY A 325 -25.40 2.79 1.26
C GLY A 325 -26.68 2.64 2.08
N GLU A 326 -27.30 3.75 2.46
CA GLU A 326 -28.53 3.82 3.28
C GLU A 326 -29.79 3.96 2.44
N ILE A 327 -29.68 4.13 1.13
CA ILE A 327 -30.82 4.11 0.20
C ILE A 327 -31.52 2.75 0.35
N PRO A 328 -32.84 2.70 0.61
CA PRO A 328 -33.57 1.43 0.74
C PRO A 328 -33.79 0.78 -0.62
N ALA A 329 -33.96 -0.54 -0.62
CA ALA A 329 -34.40 -1.22 -1.83
C ALA A 329 -35.79 -0.71 -2.26
N PRO A 330 -36.08 -0.62 -3.57
CA PRO A 330 -37.42 -0.34 -4.05
C PRO A 330 -38.40 -1.41 -3.53
N GLY A 331 -39.62 -0.99 -3.16
CA GLY A 331 -40.64 -1.84 -2.60
C GLY A 331 -41.21 -2.86 -3.60
#